data_8a87e47c51b11a510ddea49c48e04cdc
#
_entry.id   8a87e47c51b11a510ddea49c48e04cdc
#
_cell.length_a   1.000
_cell.length_b   1.000
_cell.length_c   1.000
_cell.angle_alpha   90.00
_cell.angle_beta   90.00
_cell.angle_gamma   90.00
#
_symmetry.space_group_name_H-M   'P 1'
#
loop_
_entity.id
_entity.type
_entity.pdbx_description
1 polymer ?
#
loop_
_entity_poly.entity_id
_entity_poly.type
_entity_poly.pdbx_seq_one_letter_code
_entity_poly.pdbx_strand_id
1 'polypeptide(L)'
;AKVFYADVWGKKREKLDFLKASTIKDLQFTEVIPKAPRYYFVPMDFSREEEFFSGINLSEMFKVGGVGMCTKRDNLAYQYTKPALREVLYDFKEKEEAEVKKKYNIRKESRDQKVVLAQKHVKTMGVKDEYIQPALYRPFDQRYTYFTNKSKGFIAYPVYETMHHFIDTDNIG
;
A
#
# COMPACT_ATOMS: atom_id res chain seq x y z
N ALA A 1 0.13 -8.73 -35.12
CA ALA A 1 -1.11 -8.25 -34.49
C ALA A 1 -1.12 -6.72 -34.51
N LYS A 2 -2.29 -6.10 -34.68
CA LYS A 2 -2.47 -4.65 -34.62
C LYS A 2 -3.14 -4.29 -33.30
N VAL A 3 -2.73 -3.17 -32.69
CA VAL A 3 -3.31 -2.63 -31.46
C VAL A 3 -4.11 -1.38 -31.81
N PHE A 4 -5.33 -1.33 -31.36
CA PHE A 4 -6.21 -0.18 -31.54
C PHE A 4 -6.63 0.37 -30.18
N TYR A 5 -6.62 1.67 -30.04
CA TYR A 5 -6.93 2.39 -28.81
C TYR A 5 -8.09 3.34 -29.01
N ALA A 6 -8.98 3.41 -28.03
CA ALA A 6 -10.05 4.40 -27.98
C ALA A 6 -10.29 4.84 -26.55
N ASP A 7 -10.56 6.13 -26.37
CA ASP A 7 -10.90 6.73 -25.08
C ASP A 7 -12.40 6.98 -24.97
N VAL A 8 -12.94 6.73 -23.79
CA VAL A 8 -14.29 7.16 -23.41
C VAL A 8 -14.19 8.09 -22.19
N TRP A 9 -14.56 9.34 -22.38
CA TRP A 9 -14.48 10.39 -21.37
C TRP A 9 -15.80 10.60 -20.64
N GLY A 10 -15.77 11.19 -19.44
CA GLY A 10 -16.93 11.49 -18.61
C GLY A 10 -16.93 10.82 -17.25
N LYS A 11 -18.01 10.97 -16.50
CA LYS A 11 -18.20 10.31 -15.21
C LYS A 11 -18.42 8.80 -15.40
N LYS A 12 -18.13 8.03 -14.37
CA LYS A 12 -18.23 6.56 -14.40
C LYS A 12 -19.56 6.08 -14.96
N ARG A 13 -20.69 6.67 -14.55
CA ARG A 13 -22.03 6.28 -15.00
C ARG A 13 -22.23 6.56 -16.49
N GLU A 14 -21.88 7.76 -16.93
CA GLU A 14 -21.96 8.17 -18.34
C GLU A 14 -21.16 7.24 -19.25
N LYS A 15 -19.92 6.89 -18.85
CA LYS A 15 -19.07 5.95 -19.59
C LYS A 15 -19.68 4.56 -19.68
N LEU A 16 -20.27 4.07 -18.58
CA LEU A 16 -20.92 2.76 -18.57
C LEU A 16 -22.18 2.73 -19.40
N ASP A 17 -22.97 3.79 -19.38
CA ASP A 17 -24.20 3.89 -20.17
C ASP A 17 -23.88 4.01 -21.68
N PHE A 18 -22.84 4.81 -22.02
CA PHE A 18 -22.30 4.86 -23.38
C PHE A 18 -21.85 3.48 -23.87
N LEU A 19 -21.03 2.76 -23.10
CA LEU A 19 -20.51 1.44 -23.48
C LEU A 19 -21.60 0.38 -23.62
N LYS A 20 -22.70 0.50 -22.86
CA LYS A 20 -23.86 -0.40 -23.00
C LYS A 20 -24.68 -0.13 -24.29
N ALA A 21 -24.74 1.13 -24.68
CA ALA A 21 -25.50 1.55 -25.85
C ALA A 21 -24.69 1.48 -27.15
N SER A 22 -23.35 1.32 -27.08
CA SER A 22 -22.43 1.40 -28.21
C SER A 22 -21.93 0.03 -28.62
N THR A 23 -21.55 -0.09 -29.88
CA THR A 23 -20.80 -1.22 -30.44
C THR A 23 -19.38 -0.80 -30.77
N ILE A 24 -18.51 -1.74 -31.10
CA ILE A 24 -17.14 -1.45 -31.57
C ILE A 24 -17.11 -0.45 -32.72
N LYS A 25 -18.15 -0.45 -33.56
CA LYS A 25 -18.23 0.45 -34.72
C LYS A 25 -18.51 1.91 -34.36
N ASP A 26 -19.04 2.15 -33.18
CA ASP A 26 -19.39 3.50 -32.69
C ASP A 26 -18.20 4.18 -32.01
N LEU A 27 -17.05 3.49 -31.86
CA LEU A 27 -15.84 3.99 -31.27
C LEU A 27 -14.86 4.47 -32.34
N GLN A 28 -14.24 5.62 -32.08
CA GLN A 28 -13.13 6.11 -32.91
C GLN A 28 -11.82 5.49 -32.39
N PHE A 29 -11.24 4.63 -33.20
CA PHE A 29 -10.00 3.97 -32.86
C PHE A 29 -8.79 4.64 -33.51
N THR A 30 -7.71 4.75 -32.73
CA THR A 30 -6.38 5.10 -33.21
C THR A 30 -5.51 3.85 -33.21
N GLU A 31 -4.84 3.54 -34.33
CA GLU A 31 -3.86 2.46 -34.36
C GLU A 31 -2.63 2.88 -33.53
N VAL A 32 -2.22 2.01 -32.60
CA VAL A 32 -1.06 2.21 -31.75
C VAL A 32 0.02 1.22 -32.16
N ILE A 33 1.24 1.70 -32.34
CA ILE A 33 2.43 0.87 -32.58
C ILE A 33 3.19 0.72 -31.26
N PRO A 34 3.05 -0.42 -30.58
CA PRO A 34 3.76 -0.65 -29.32
C PRO A 34 5.27 -0.70 -29.55
N LYS A 35 6.02 0.09 -28.77
CA LYS A 35 7.49 0.19 -28.85
C LYS A 35 8.14 -0.50 -27.65
N ALA A 36 9.21 -1.28 -27.92
CA ALA A 36 10.05 -1.87 -26.88
C ALA A 36 10.69 -0.76 -26.01
N PRO A 37 11.04 -1.04 -24.74
CA PRO A 37 10.88 -2.31 -24.04
C PRO A 37 9.51 -2.49 -23.35
N ARG A 38 8.69 -1.44 -23.26
CA ARG A 38 7.48 -1.43 -22.43
C ARG A 38 6.19 -1.79 -23.16
N TYR A 39 6.17 -1.69 -24.50
CA TYR A 39 5.03 -2.05 -25.34
C TYR A 39 3.69 -1.47 -24.88
N TYR A 40 3.63 -0.17 -24.64
CA TYR A 40 2.40 0.52 -24.23
C TYR A 40 1.28 0.36 -25.27
N PHE A 41 0.08 0.03 -24.85
CA PHE A 41 -1.13 -0.08 -25.67
C PHE A 41 -1.97 1.19 -25.65
N VAL A 42 -1.38 2.30 -25.31
CA VAL A 42 -1.95 3.64 -25.33
C VAL A 42 -1.06 4.54 -26.20
N PRO A 43 -1.60 5.56 -26.84
CA PRO A 43 -0.80 6.54 -27.56
C PRO A 43 0.22 7.19 -26.62
N MET A 44 1.48 7.17 -27.00
CA MET A 44 2.58 7.77 -26.25
C MET A 44 3.37 8.70 -27.18
N ASP A 45 3.76 9.86 -26.64
CA ASP A 45 4.72 10.74 -27.28
C ASP A 45 6.13 10.36 -26.88
N PHE A 46 6.92 9.90 -27.84
CA PHE A 46 8.31 9.51 -27.69
C PHE A 46 9.29 10.59 -28.17
N SER A 47 8.84 11.79 -28.50
CA SER A 47 9.69 12.86 -29.06
C SER A 47 10.82 13.28 -28.13
N ARG A 48 10.64 13.13 -26.82
CA ARG A 48 11.66 13.44 -25.79
C ARG A 48 12.24 12.23 -25.09
N GLU A 49 12.14 11.06 -25.70
CA GLU A 49 12.61 9.80 -25.09
C GLU A 49 14.12 9.81 -24.81
N GLU A 50 14.92 10.33 -25.75
CA GLU A 50 16.38 10.41 -25.58
C GLU A 50 16.76 11.36 -24.44
N GLU A 51 16.10 12.52 -24.34
CA GLU A 51 16.30 13.46 -23.24
C GLU A 51 15.95 12.82 -21.89
N PHE A 52 14.83 12.08 -21.82
CA PHE A 52 14.43 11.38 -20.61
C PHE A 52 15.46 10.32 -20.16
N PHE A 53 15.97 9.52 -21.10
CA PHE A 53 16.95 8.48 -20.78
C PHE A 53 18.37 8.98 -20.61
N SER A 54 18.68 10.23 -20.98
CA SER A 54 19.97 10.87 -20.66
C SER A 54 20.10 11.26 -19.18
N GLY A 55 18.99 11.28 -18.44
CA GLY A 55 18.98 11.57 -17.02
C GLY A 55 19.54 10.44 -16.16
N ILE A 56 19.78 10.76 -14.89
CA ILE A 56 20.26 9.78 -13.91
C ILE A 56 19.13 8.77 -13.61
N ASN A 57 19.43 7.49 -13.74
CA ASN A 57 18.50 6.42 -13.41
C ASN A 57 18.47 6.23 -11.87
N LEU A 58 17.31 6.51 -11.25
CA LEU A 58 17.16 6.39 -9.80
C LEU A 58 17.47 4.97 -9.27
N SER A 59 17.22 3.92 -10.07
CA SER A 59 17.55 2.54 -9.66
C SER A 59 19.06 2.25 -9.63
N GLU A 60 19.87 3.05 -10.30
CA GLU A 60 21.32 2.99 -10.21
C GLU A 60 21.84 3.72 -8.97
N MET A 61 21.18 4.80 -8.58
CA MET A 61 21.50 5.59 -7.40
C MET A 61 21.02 4.89 -6.11
N PHE A 62 19.79 4.39 -6.09
CA PHE A 62 19.18 3.73 -4.93
C PHE A 62 19.08 2.23 -5.17
N LYS A 63 19.92 1.45 -4.48
CA LYS A 63 19.97 -0.02 -4.62
C LYS A 63 18.77 -0.73 -4.04
N VAL A 64 18.13 -0.13 -3.02
CA VAL A 64 16.92 -0.63 -2.39
C VAL A 64 15.79 0.35 -2.66
N GLY A 65 14.72 -0.14 -3.22
CA GLY A 65 13.52 0.64 -3.49
C GLY A 65 12.29 -0.25 -3.45
N GLY A 66 11.21 0.27 -2.88
CA GLY A 66 9.96 -0.45 -2.78
C GLY A 66 8.87 0.39 -2.16
N VAL A 67 7.68 -0.19 -2.04
CA VAL A 67 6.59 0.40 -1.28
C VAL A 67 6.87 0.26 0.21
N GLY A 68 6.42 1.23 1.01
CA GLY A 68 6.43 1.13 2.46
C GLY A 68 5.41 0.12 2.99
N MET A 69 5.40 -0.08 4.31
CA MET A 69 4.46 -0.99 4.94
C MET A 69 3.01 -0.56 4.75
N CYS A 70 2.12 -1.54 4.66
CA CYS A 70 0.68 -1.33 4.55
C CYS A 70 -0.03 -1.94 5.76
N THR A 71 -0.62 -1.11 6.60
CA THR A 71 -1.26 -1.55 7.85
C THR A 71 -2.69 -2.04 7.64
N LYS A 72 -3.41 -1.49 6.67
CA LYS A 72 -4.85 -1.60 6.44
C LYS A 72 -5.72 -1.05 7.58
N ARG A 73 -5.11 -0.64 8.72
CA ARG A 73 -5.77 -0.07 9.90
C ARG A 73 -4.84 0.92 10.61
N ASP A 74 -4.57 2.03 9.96
CA ASP A 74 -3.63 3.04 10.45
C ASP A 74 -3.98 3.55 11.85
N ASN A 75 -5.28 3.72 12.13
CA ASN A 75 -5.75 4.16 13.44
C ASN A 75 -5.42 3.21 14.61
N LEU A 76 -5.11 1.96 14.34
CA LEU A 76 -4.64 0.98 15.32
C LEU A 76 -3.13 0.81 15.27
N ALA A 77 -2.58 0.75 14.07
CA ALA A 77 -1.18 0.44 13.84
C ALA A 77 -0.24 1.59 14.20
N TYR A 78 -0.72 2.84 14.11
CA TYR A 78 0.06 4.03 14.45
C TYR A 78 -0.53 4.77 15.64
N GLN A 79 0.24 4.90 16.71
CA GLN A 79 -0.14 5.64 17.91
C GLN A 79 0.86 6.75 18.23
N TYR A 80 0.39 7.83 18.83
CA TYR A 80 1.25 8.98 19.17
C TYR A 80 2.28 8.67 20.26
N THR A 81 2.01 7.68 21.10
CA THR A 81 2.92 7.33 22.21
C THR A 81 3.08 5.81 22.33
N LYS A 82 4.23 5.36 22.83
CA LYS A 82 4.46 3.93 23.14
C LYS A 82 3.41 3.36 24.11
N PRO A 83 3.01 4.06 25.20
CA PRO A 83 1.94 3.55 26.08
C PRO A 83 0.61 3.34 25.37
N ALA A 84 0.18 4.27 24.50
CA ALA A 84 -1.05 4.12 23.74
C ALA A 84 -1.00 2.91 22.78
N LEU A 85 0.15 2.70 22.12
CA LEU A 85 0.33 1.52 21.28
C LEU A 85 0.30 0.22 22.10
N ARG A 86 0.97 0.21 23.27
CA ARG A 86 0.93 -0.95 24.17
C ARG A 86 -0.50 -1.27 24.63
N GLU A 87 -1.31 -0.26 24.95
CA GLU A 87 -2.72 -0.47 25.29
C GLU A 87 -3.47 -1.22 24.16
N VAL A 88 -3.31 -0.75 22.94
CA VAL A 88 -3.91 -1.44 21.76
C VAL A 88 -3.42 -2.88 21.66
N LEU A 89 -2.10 -3.11 21.79
CA LEU A 89 -1.51 -4.44 21.68
C LEU A 89 -1.97 -5.38 22.80
N TYR A 90 -2.08 -4.88 24.04
CA TYR A 90 -2.60 -5.67 25.15
C TYR A 90 -4.09 -5.99 24.99
N ASP A 91 -4.88 -5.07 24.46
CA ASP A 91 -6.27 -5.37 24.12
C ASP A 91 -6.38 -6.50 23.08
N PHE A 92 -5.54 -6.47 22.05
CA PHE A 92 -5.48 -7.57 21.07
C PHE A 92 -4.96 -8.88 21.67
N LYS A 93 -4.08 -8.81 22.66
CA LYS A 93 -3.53 -10.00 23.32
C LYS A 93 -4.53 -10.64 24.30
N GLU A 94 -5.24 -9.83 25.10
CA GLU A 94 -5.98 -10.32 26.27
C GLU A 94 -7.50 -10.41 26.04
N LYS A 95 -8.09 -9.52 25.21
CA LYS A 95 -9.53 -9.47 24.99
C LYS A 95 -10.04 -10.44 23.94
N GLU A 96 -11.31 -10.77 24.02
CA GLU A 96 -12.00 -11.53 22.99
C GLU A 96 -12.17 -10.72 21.70
N GLU A 97 -12.25 -11.41 20.57
CA GLU A 97 -12.34 -10.81 19.22
C GLU A 97 -13.52 -9.79 19.14
N ALA A 98 -14.69 -10.16 19.69
CA ALA A 98 -15.87 -9.32 19.67
C ALA A 98 -15.67 -8.01 20.46
N GLU A 99 -14.98 -8.06 21.59
CA GLU A 99 -14.67 -6.88 22.41
C GLU A 99 -13.69 -5.95 21.71
N VAL A 100 -12.63 -6.50 21.09
CA VAL A 100 -11.68 -5.74 20.29
C VAL A 100 -12.40 -5.05 19.12
N LYS A 101 -13.24 -5.79 18.39
CA LYS A 101 -14.02 -5.22 17.28
C LYS A 101 -14.94 -4.09 17.75
N LYS A 102 -15.58 -4.25 18.91
CA LYS A 102 -16.45 -3.22 19.50
C LYS A 102 -15.65 -1.99 19.94
N LYS A 103 -14.58 -2.19 20.75
CA LYS A 103 -13.75 -1.08 21.28
C LYS A 103 -13.19 -0.21 20.15
N TYR A 104 -12.69 -0.83 19.09
CA TYR A 104 -12.01 -0.15 17.99
C TYR A 104 -12.89 0.09 16.76
N ASN A 105 -14.20 -0.11 16.88
CA ASN A 105 -15.18 0.08 15.81
C ASN A 105 -14.81 -0.63 14.50
N ILE A 106 -14.35 -1.87 14.60
CA ILE A 106 -13.94 -2.67 13.45
C ILE A 106 -15.18 -3.33 12.83
N ARG A 107 -15.81 -2.65 11.88
CA ARG A 107 -17.04 -3.12 11.21
C ARG A 107 -16.78 -4.11 10.07
N LYS A 108 -15.65 -3.96 9.38
CA LYS A 108 -15.28 -4.80 8.22
C LYS A 108 -13.84 -5.25 8.35
N GLU A 109 -13.58 -6.46 7.92
CA GLU A 109 -12.25 -7.02 7.82
C GLU A 109 -11.88 -7.23 6.36
N SER A 110 -10.59 -7.09 6.05
CA SER A 110 -10.06 -7.45 4.74
C SER A 110 -9.52 -8.89 4.76
N ARG A 111 -9.32 -9.46 3.58
CA ARG A 111 -8.65 -10.77 3.45
C ARG A 111 -7.29 -10.81 4.18
N ASP A 112 -6.58 -9.70 4.14
CA ASP A 112 -5.16 -9.61 4.53
C ASP A 112 -4.98 -8.99 5.92
N GLN A 113 -6.07 -8.53 6.56
CA GLN A 113 -6.05 -8.01 7.92
C GLN A 113 -7.33 -8.43 8.65
N LYS A 114 -7.22 -9.41 9.53
CA LYS A 114 -8.28 -9.95 10.38
C LYS A 114 -7.90 -9.81 11.85
N VAL A 115 -8.87 -9.51 12.72
CA VAL A 115 -8.63 -9.36 14.16
C VAL A 115 -8.05 -10.64 14.75
N VAL A 116 -8.62 -11.79 14.42
CA VAL A 116 -8.14 -13.09 14.92
C VAL A 116 -6.68 -13.37 14.54
N LEU A 117 -6.25 -12.98 13.34
CA LEU A 117 -4.84 -13.15 12.90
C LEU A 117 -3.92 -12.17 13.61
N ALA A 118 -4.36 -10.95 13.81
CA ALA A 118 -3.63 -9.93 14.57
C ALA A 118 -3.48 -10.33 16.04
N GLN A 119 -4.54 -10.85 16.67
CA GLN A 119 -4.49 -11.39 18.02
C GLN A 119 -3.52 -12.57 18.14
N LYS A 120 -3.62 -13.54 17.23
CA LYS A 120 -2.68 -14.67 17.19
C LYS A 120 -1.23 -14.18 17.06
N HIS A 121 -0.99 -13.19 16.19
CA HIS A 121 0.32 -12.63 16.00
C HIS A 121 0.86 -11.98 17.28
N VAL A 122 0.09 -11.08 17.90
CA VAL A 122 0.51 -10.38 19.13
C VAL A 122 0.69 -11.36 20.30
N LYS A 123 -0.18 -12.39 20.42
CA LYS A 123 -0.03 -13.46 21.43
C LYS A 123 1.28 -14.24 21.23
N THR A 124 1.63 -14.56 19.99
CA THR A 124 2.84 -15.35 19.68
C THR A 124 4.13 -14.55 19.85
N MET A 125 4.18 -13.32 19.34
CA MET A 125 5.40 -12.49 19.39
C MET A 125 5.58 -11.77 20.73
N GLY A 126 4.47 -11.50 21.43
CA GLY A 126 4.43 -10.71 22.65
C GLY A 126 4.50 -9.20 22.40
N VAL A 127 4.22 -8.44 23.45
CA VAL A 127 4.32 -6.97 23.44
C VAL A 127 5.70 -6.58 23.97
N LYS A 128 6.71 -6.60 23.09
CA LYS A 128 8.10 -6.31 23.42
C LYS A 128 8.51 -4.95 22.88
N ASP A 129 9.41 -4.28 23.58
CA ASP A 129 9.91 -2.94 23.21
C ASP A 129 10.67 -2.95 21.88
N GLU A 130 11.38 -4.03 21.59
CA GLU A 130 12.10 -4.24 20.33
C GLU A 130 11.20 -4.21 19.09
N TYR A 131 9.88 -4.48 19.24
CA TYR A 131 8.91 -4.41 18.16
C TYR A 131 8.15 -3.09 18.10
N ILE A 132 8.35 -2.20 19.10
CA ILE A 132 7.71 -0.89 19.15
C ILE A 132 8.67 0.14 18.56
N GLN A 133 8.51 0.41 17.28
CA GLN A 133 9.40 1.25 16.49
C GLN A 133 8.78 2.63 16.23
N PRO A 134 9.60 3.69 16.18
CA PRO A 134 9.16 4.98 15.65
C PRO A 134 8.81 4.82 14.17
N ALA A 135 7.87 5.64 13.69
CA ALA A 135 7.46 5.64 12.30
C ALA A 135 7.05 7.04 11.86
N LEU A 136 7.48 7.48 10.70
CA LEU A 136 7.04 8.71 10.07
C LEU A 136 5.74 8.44 9.30
N TYR A 137 4.61 8.64 9.99
CA TYR A 137 3.28 8.35 9.44
C TYR A 137 2.90 9.30 8.29
N ARG A 138 3.26 10.57 8.42
CA ARG A 138 3.12 11.64 7.42
C ARG A 138 4.33 12.57 7.54
N PRO A 139 4.61 13.41 6.56
CA PRO A 139 5.63 14.44 6.72
C PRO A 139 5.38 15.22 8.02
N PHE A 140 6.39 15.25 8.90
CA PHE A 140 6.35 15.89 10.23
C PHE A 140 5.40 15.27 11.27
N ASP A 141 4.83 14.07 11.01
CA ASP A 141 3.98 13.33 11.95
C ASP A 141 4.67 12.03 12.35
N GLN A 142 5.43 12.08 13.44
CA GLN A 142 6.07 10.92 14.06
C GLN A 142 5.11 10.19 14.99
N ARG A 143 5.05 8.88 14.86
CA ARG A 143 4.24 7.97 15.69
C ARG A 143 5.03 6.73 16.06
N TYR A 144 4.37 5.81 16.74
CA TYR A 144 4.90 4.49 17.06
C TYR A 144 4.06 3.42 16.42
N THR A 145 4.71 2.37 15.95
CA THR A 145 4.08 1.20 15.34
C THR A 145 4.65 -0.09 15.89
N TYR A 146 3.88 -1.18 15.79
CA TYR A 146 4.31 -2.51 16.15
C TYR A 146 4.85 -3.21 14.91
N PHE A 147 6.16 -3.15 14.73
CA PHE A 147 6.82 -3.67 13.54
C PHE A 147 7.48 -5.03 13.80
N THR A 148 7.07 -6.02 13.03
CA THR A 148 7.68 -7.32 12.93
C THR A 148 7.67 -7.73 11.46
N ASN A 149 8.35 -8.83 11.09
CA ASN A 149 8.31 -9.31 9.71
C ASN A 149 7.06 -10.17 9.37
N LYS A 150 6.06 -10.22 10.28
CA LYS A 150 4.88 -11.07 10.12
C LYS A 150 3.82 -10.41 9.24
N SER A 151 3.68 -10.90 8.01
CA SER A 151 2.56 -10.55 7.12
C SER A 151 1.23 -11.12 7.62
N LYS A 152 0.13 -10.41 7.30
CA LYS A 152 -1.24 -10.74 7.70
C LYS A 152 -1.43 -10.90 9.21
N GLY A 153 -0.61 -10.16 9.99
CA GLY A 153 -0.69 -10.09 11.44
C GLY A 153 -1.38 -8.81 11.91
N PHE A 154 -0.80 -8.14 12.89
CA PHE A 154 -1.25 -6.83 13.37
C PHE A 154 -1.11 -5.77 12.26
N ILE A 155 -0.02 -5.83 11.49
CA ILE A 155 0.16 -5.12 10.22
C ILE A 155 -0.13 -6.09 9.07
N ALA A 156 -0.83 -5.63 8.04
CA ALA A 156 -1.19 -6.48 6.90
C ALA A 156 0.06 -6.88 6.08
N TYR A 157 0.87 -5.90 5.70
CA TYR A 157 2.10 -6.10 4.92
C TYR A 157 3.22 -5.25 5.52
N PRO A 158 4.13 -5.83 6.29
CA PRO A 158 5.27 -5.10 6.87
C PRO A 158 6.32 -4.69 5.83
N VAL A 159 6.36 -5.35 4.67
CA VAL A 159 7.35 -5.14 3.58
C VAL A 159 8.77 -5.12 4.15
N TYR A 160 9.14 -6.20 4.83
CA TYR A 160 10.37 -6.28 5.62
C TYR A 160 11.63 -5.99 4.78
N GLU A 161 11.65 -6.44 3.52
CA GLU A 161 12.77 -6.26 2.59
C GLU A 161 13.15 -4.78 2.39
N THR A 162 12.18 -3.89 2.52
CA THR A 162 12.41 -2.44 2.44
C THR A 162 12.50 -1.83 3.83
N MET A 163 11.55 -2.16 4.70
CA MET A 163 11.39 -1.45 5.97
C MET A 163 12.48 -1.76 7.01
N HIS A 164 13.15 -2.93 6.94
CA HIS A 164 14.22 -3.25 7.89
C HIS A 164 15.42 -2.29 7.78
N HIS A 165 15.60 -1.62 6.63
CA HIS A 165 16.64 -0.61 6.46
C HIS A 165 16.40 0.69 7.25
N PHE A 166 15.19 0.87 7.77
CA PHE A 166 14.82 2.05 8.56
C PHE A 166 14.80 1.79 10.08
N ILE A 167 15.01 0.54 10.51
CA ILE A 167 15.08 0.18 11.92
C ILE A 167 16.43 0.64 12.48
N ASP A 168 16.42 1.24 13.67
CA ASP A 168 17.61 1.71 14.39
C ASP A 168 18.49 2.70 13.58
N THR A 169 17.87 3.43 12.67
CA THR A 169 18.52 4.51 11.92
C THR A 169 17.85 5.84 12.21
N ASP A 170 18.54 6.94 11.89
CA ASP A 170 17.95 8.29 11.97
C ASP A 170 16.89 8.53 10.87
N ASN A 171 16.78 7.60 9.92
CA ASN A 171 15.77 7.60 8.87
C ASN A 171 14.49 6.95 9.40
N ILE A 172 13.52 7.76 9.72
CA ILE A 172 12.19 7.32 10.12
C ILE A 172 11.33 7.36 8.84
N GLY A 173 11.27 6.24 8.16
CA GLY A 173 10.51 6.08 6.92
C GLY A 173 9.09 5.60 7.15
#